data_e336db230a58ee898fa44f8a22c078da
#
_entry.id   e336db230a58ee898fa44f8a22c078da
#
_cell.length_a   1.000
_cell.length_b   1.000
_cell.length_c   1.000
_cell.angle_alpha   90.00
_cell.angle_beta   90.00
_cell.angle_gamma   90.00
#
_symmetry.space_group_name_H-M   'P 1'
#
loop_
_entity.id
_entity.type
_entity.pdbx_description
1 polymer ?
#
loop_
_entity_poly.entity_id
_entity_poly.type
_entity_poly.pdbx_seq_one_letter_code
_entity_poly.pdbx_strand_id
1 'polypeptide(L)'
;LIDERFRRDIRARALFLEIFRQREGLTHATRRMHRYGILMRYLPAFHAVTGLMQFDLFHVYTVDEHILMVIRNMRRFALAKHADECVRCNGVYGRLPKPELLYLAGLFHDNAARVYRVARKQGRSRA
;
A
#
# COMPACT_ATOMS: atom_id res chain seq x y z
N LEU A 1 -9.47 1.16 -20.87
CA LEU A 1 -10.08 1.82 -19.73
C LEU A 1 -10.15 0.89 -18.53
N ILE A 2 -9.82 1.39 -17.35
CA ILE A 2 -9.85 0.60 -16.10
C ILE A 2 -11.27 0.68 -15.53
N ASP A 3 -12.10 -0.26 -15.94
CA ASP A 3 -13.48 -0.42 -15.48
C ASP A 3 -13.64 -1.64 -14.55
N GLU A 4 -14.85 -1.94 -14.14
CA GLU A 4 -15.15 -3.09 -13.28
C GLU A 4 -14.78 -4.42 -13.93
N ARG A 5 -14.97 -4.56 -15.24
CA ARG A 5 -14.59 -5.75 -15.99
C ARG A 5 -13.08 -5.97 -15.96
N PHE A 6 -12.30 -4.90 -16.18
CA PHE A 6 -10.83 -4.95 -16.09
C PHE A 6 -10.36 -5.32 -14.68
N ARG A 7 -10.99 -4.75 -13.65
CA ARG A 7 -10.65 -5.06 -12.25
C ARG A 7 -10.93 -6.52 -11.88
N ARG A 8 -11.89 -7.17 -12.52
CA ARG A 8 -12.22 -8.59 -12.31
C ARG A 8 -11.41 -9.54 -13.18
N ASP A 9 -10.72 -9.05 -14.18
CA ASP A 9 -9.90 -9.87 -15.07
C ASP A 9 -8.76 -10.53 -14.30
N ILE A 10 -8.66 -11.86 -14.42
CA ILE A 10 -7.65 -12.66 -13.69
C ILE A 10 -6.24 -12.32 -14.17
N ARG A 11 -6.06 -12.04 -15.46
CA ARG A 11 -4.75 -11.68 -16.02
C ARG A 11 -4.29 -10.33 -15.50
N ALA A 12 -5.18 -9.34 -15.44
CA ALA A 12 -4.89 -8.03 -14.87
C ALA A 12 -4.49 -8.14 -13.39
N ARG A 13 -5.20 -8.97 -12.62
CA ARG A 13 -4.87 -9.24 -11.21
C ARG A 13 -3.52 -9.93 -11.04
N ALA A 14 -3.24 -10.93 -11.86
CA ALA A 14 -1.96 -11.64 -11.83
C ALA A 14 -0.79 -10.70 -12.15
N LEU A 15 -0.92 -9.86 -13.17
CA LEU A 15 0.08 -8.87 -13.55
C LEU A 15 0.28 -7.80 -12.47
N PHE A 16 -0.80 -7.36 -11.83
CA PHE A 16 -0.71 -6.41 -10.72
C PHE A 16 0.06 -7.01 -9.54
N LEU A 17 -0.23 -8.25 -9.13
CA LEU A 17 0.53 -8.95 -8.09
C LEU A 17 1.99 -9.16 -8.48
N GLU A 18 2.25 -9.44 -9.74
CA GLU A 18 3.61 -9.65 -10.25
C GLU A 18 4.49 -8.40 -10.08
N ILE A 19 3.92 -7.19 -10.18
CA ILE A 19 4.65 -5.95 -9.89
C ILE A 19 5.23 -5.96 -8.48
N PHE A 20 4.47 -6.48 -7.50
CA PHE A 20 4.90 -6.55 -6.10
C PHE A 20 5.90 -7.67 -5.81
N ARG A 21 6.01 -8.65 -6.70
CA ARG A 21 7.00 -9.74 -6.62
C ARG A 21 8.35 -9.38 -7.21
N GLN A 22 8.42 -8.34 -8.03
CA GLN A 22 9.66 -7.94 -8.69
C GLN A 22 10.74 -7.54 -7.67
N ARG A 23 11.96 -7.98 -7.92
CA ARG A 23 13.11 -7.63 -7.07
C ARG A 23 13.48 -6.15 -7.16
N GLU A 24 13.22 -5.54 -8.30
CA GLU A 24 13.55 -4.15 -8.59
C GLU A 24 12.35 -3.41 -9.19
N GLY A 25 12.36 -2.09 -9.11
CA GLY A 25 11.39 -1.25 -9.78
C GLY A 25 10.02 -1.09 -9.10
N LEU A 26 9.74 -1.78 -7.99
CA LEU A 26 8.43 -1.69 -7.30
C LEU A 26 8.07 -0.25 -6.93
N THR A 27 8.97 0.47 -6.29
CA THR A 27 8.75 1.86 -5.87
C THR A 27 8.50 2.78 -7.07
N HIS A 28 9.24 2.56 -8.16
CA HIS A 28 9.07 3.33 -9.39
C HIS A 28 7.73 3.02 -10.06
N ALA A 29 7.37 1.75 -10.16
CA ALA A 29 6.10 1.32 -10.75
C ALA A 29 4.89 1.85 -9.97
N THR A 30 4.88 1.73 -8.63
CA THR A 30 3.79 2.24 -7.79
C THR A 30 3.65 3.75 -7.88
N ARG A 31 4.75 4.51 -7.90
CA ARG A 31 4.71 5.96 -8.10
C ARG A 31 4.17 6.35 -9.47
N ARG A 32 4.56 5.65 -10.53
CA ARG A 32 4.03 5.90 -11.87
C ARG A 32 2.54 5.60 -11.96
N MET A 33 2.11 4.46 -11.43
CA MET A 33 0.68 4.12 -11.37
C MET A 33 -0.13 5.16 -10.59
N HIS A 34 0.40 5.68 -9.49
CA HIS A 34 -0.23 6.77 -8.74
C HIS A 34 -0.29 8.06 -9.58
N ARG A 35 0.82 8.48 -10.15
CA ARG A 35 0.93 9.72 -10.96
C ARG A 35 -0.06 9.74 -12.12
N TYR A 36 -0.26 8.62 -12.79
CA TYR A 36 -1.19 8.50 -13.92
C TYR A 36 -2.63 8.14 -13.51
N GLY A 37 -2.92 8.11 -12.21
CA GLY A 37 -4.24 7.80 -11.69
C GLY A 37 -4.65 6.34 -11.89
N ILE A 38 -3.71 5.44 -12.18
CA ILE A 38 -3.97 4.01 -12.39
C ILE A 38 -4.34 3.34 -11.07
N LEU A 39 -3.59 3.61 -9.98
CA LEU A 39 -3.86 3.01 -8.67
C LEU A 39 -5.27 3.33 -8.18
N MET A 40 -5.69 4.59 -8.23
CA MET A 40 -7.02 5.00 -7.77
C MET A 40 -8.15 4.43 -8.63
N ARG A 41 -7.92 4.19 -9.92
CA ARG A 41 -8.92 3.58 -10.81
C ARG A 41 -8.97 2.07 -10.69
N TYR A 42 -7.83 1.44 -10.43
CA TYR A 42 -7.74 0.00 -10.28
C TYR A 42 -8.18 -0.48 -8.89
N LEU A 43 -7.87 0.28 -7.85
CA LEU A 43 -8.18 -0.03 -6.45
C LEU A 43 -9.17 1.00 -5.89
N PRO A 44 -10.47 0.70 -5.84
CA PRO A 44 -11.48 1.62 -5.29
C PRO A 44 -11.18 2.04 -3.84
N ALA A 45 -10.61 1.15 -3.03
CA ALA A 45 -10.18 1.48 -1.67
C ALA A 45 -9.07 2.54 -1.65
N PHE A 46 -8.13 2.49 -2.60
CA PHE A 46 -7.09 3.51 -2.74
C PHE A 46 -7.67 4.84 -3.22
N HIS A 47 -8.64 4.80 -4.13
CA HIS A 47 -9.39 6.00 -4.54
C HIS A 47 -9.99 6.74 -3.34
N ALA A 48 -10.58 6.00 -2.40
CA ALA A 48 -11.23 6.57 -1.21
C ALA A 48 -10.27 7.35 -0.29
N VAL A 49 -8.96 7.10 -0.35
CA VAL A 49 -7.93 7.78 0.46
C VAL A 49 -7.07 8.76 -0.33
N THR A 50 -7.22 8.78 -1.67
CA THR A 50 -6.44 9.67 -2.54
C THR A 50 -6.80 11.13 -2.27
N GLY A 51 -5.80 11.97 -2.03
CA GLY A 51 -5.96 13.40 -1.74
C GLY A 51 -6.49 13.73 -0.35
N LEU A 52 -6.77 12.73 0.49
CA LEU A 52 -7.20 12.97 1.86
C LEU A 52 -6.04 13.48 2.72
N MET A 53 -6.26 14.60 3.39
CA MET A 53 -5.34 15.11 4.40
C MET A 53 -5.60 14.45 5.74
N GLN A 54 -4.52 14.03 6.41
CA GLN A 54 -4.57 13.71 7.84
C GLN A 54 -4.28 14.99 8.61
N PHE A 55 -5.24 15.42 9.43
CA PHE A 55 -5.05 16.53 10.37
C PHE A 55 -4.34 16.01 11.62
N ASP A 56 -3.07 15.71 11.47
CA ASP A 56 -2.16 15.38 12.56
C ASP A 56 -1.00 16.37 12.52
N LEU A 57 -0.55 16.84 13.70
CA LEU A 57 0.53 17.83 13.85
C LEU A 57 1.86 17.40 13.20
N PHE A 58 2.00 16.13 12.88
CA PHE A 58 3.25 15.55 12.35
C PHE A 58 3.15 15.09 10.88
N HIS A 59 1.99 15.17 10.22
CA HIS A 59 1.79 14.69 8.86
C HIS A 59 1.63 15.86 7.88
N VAL A 60 2.62 16.04 7.03
CA VAL A 60 2.64 17.05 5.94
C VAL A 60 2.12 16.45 4.62
N TYR A 61 1.82 15.15 4.59
CA TYR A 61 1.47 14.41 3.38
C TYR A 61 0.00 14.01 3.35
N THR A 62 -0.57 13.89 2.14
CA THR A 62 -1.85 13.23 1.93
C THR A 62 -1.73 11.73 2.26
N VAL A 63 -2.87 11.06 2.52
CA VAL A 63 -2.89 9.64 2.90
C VAL A 63 -2.30 8.75 1.81
N ASP A 64 -2.60 9.02 0.54
CA ASP A 64 -2.03 8.31 -0.60
C ASP A 64 -0.51 8.47 -0.71
N GLU A 65 0.02 9.66 -0.51
CA GLU A 65 1.46 9.91 -0.47
C GLU A 65 2.14 9.17 0.72
N HIS A 66 1.49 9.18 1.88
CA HIS A 66 1.95 8.42 3.03
C HIS A 66 2.04 6.92 2.72
N ILE A 67 1.01 6.34 2.10
CA ILE A 67 0.99 4.93 1.71
C ILE A 67 2.16 4.60 0.77
N LEU A 68 2.40 5.42 -0.23
CA LEU A 68 3.53 5.22 -1.15
C LEU A 68 4.89 5.29 -0.43
N MET A 69 5.00 6.16 0.57
CA MET A 69 6.21 6.27 1.40
C MET A 69 6.40 5.03 2.27
N VAL A 70 5.33 4.47 2.82
CA VAL A 70 5.36 3.21 3.58
C VAL A 70 5.86 2.06 2.69
N ILE A 71 5.32 1.91 1.48
CA ILE A 71 5.76 0.88 0.52
C ILE A 71 7.24 1.06 0.17
N ARG A 72 7.68 2.29 -0.07
CA ARG A 72 9.09 2.60 -0.33
C ARG A 72 9.99 2.17 0.82
N ASN A 73 9.63 2.48 2.05
CA ASN A 73 10.42 2.14 3.22
C ASN A 73 10.44 0.63 3.47
N MET A 74 9.30 -0.06 3.31
CA MET A 74 9.25 -1.52 3.36
C MET A 74 10.19 -2.15 2.34
N ARG A 75 10.20 -1.63 1.12
CA ARG A 75 11.11 -2.10 0.07
C ARG A 75 12.57 -1.83 0.40
N ARG A 76 12.87 -0.67 0.98
CA ARG A 76 14.21 -0.30 1.42
C ARG A 76 14.76 -1.30 2.44
N PHE A 77 13.96 -1.68 3.44
CA PHE A 77 14.37 -2.69 4.44
C PHE A 77 14.56 -4.09 3.86
N ALA A 78 13.93 -4.39 2.74
CA ALA A 78 14.10 -5.66 2.03
C ALA A 78 15.41 -5.77 1.25
N LEU A 79 16.05 -4.65 0.91
CA LEU A 79 17.26 -4.63 0.09
C LEU A 79 18.51 -4.86 0.93
N ALA A 80 19.39 -5.76 0.47
CA ALA A 80 20.64 -6.09 1.17
C ALA A 80 21.56 -4.86 1.37
N LYS A 81 21.56 -3.91 0.44
CA LYS A 81 22.32 -2.66 0.54
C LYS A 81 21.90 -1.73 1.69
N HIS A 82 20.74 -1.97 2.28
CA HIS A 82 20.19 -1.23 3.41
C HIS A 82 19.99 -2.11 4.65
N ALA A 83 20.60 -3.30 4.68
CA ALA A 83 20.43 -4.26 5.77
C ALA A 83 20.87 -3.73 7.14
N ASP A 84 21.83 -2.83 7.17
CA ASP A 84 22.35 -2.16 8.37
C ASP A 84 21.37 -1.12 8.95
N GLU A 85 20.48 -0.55 8.16
CA GLU A 85 19.48 0.40 8.63
C GLU A 85 18.44 -0.24 9.57
N CYS A 86 18.06 -1.50 9.31
CA CYS A 86 17.21 -2.30 10.17
C CYS A 86 17.52 -3.79 9.99
N VAL A 87 18.48 -4.30 10.75
CA VAL A 87 18.92 -5.72 10.67
C VAL A 87 17.75 -6.68 10.94
N ARG A 88 16.89 -6.37 11.92
CA ARG A 88 15.70 -7.19 12.21
C ARG A 88 14.71 -7.19 11.06
N CYS A 89 14.44 -6.04 10.45
CA CYS A 89 13.52 -5.93 9.31
C CYS A 89 14.01 -6.75 8.12
N ASN A 90 15.30 -6.64 7.81
CA ASN A 90 15.92 -7.41 6.73
C ASN A 90 15.86 -8.92 6.99
N GLY A 91 16.19 -9.35 8.20
CA GLY A 91 16.14 -10.77 8.59
C GLY A 91 14.72 -11.35 8.57
N VAL A 92 13.71 -10.58 8.99
CA VAL A 92 12.30 -11.00 8.91
C VAL A 92 11.84 -11.08 7.47
N TYR A 93 12.16 -10.06 6.67
CA TYR A 93 11.78 -10.03 5.25
C TYR A 93 12.32 -11.23 4.48
N GLY A 94 13.58 -11.61 4.70
CA GLY A 94 14.20 -12.77 4.04
C GLY A 94 13.54 -14.11 4.35
N ARG A 95 12.75 -14.19 5.42
CA ARG A 95 12.01 -15.40 5.83
C ARG A 95 10.55 -15.40 5.39
N LEU A 96 10.05 -14.31 4.80
CA LEU A 96 8.67 -14.24 4.35
C LEU A 96 8.45 -15.14 3.13
N PRO A 97 7.50 -16.07 3.16
CA PRO A 97 7.22 -16.96 2.02
C PRO A 97 6.57 -16.21 0.85
N LYS A 98 5.83 -15.14 1.13
CA LYS A 98 5.12 -14.30 0.15
C LYS A 98 5.30 -12.82 0.47
N PRO A 99 6.47 -12.23 0.17
CA PRO A 99 6.76 -10.85 0.51
C PRO A 99 5.84 -9.82 -0.17
N GLU A 100 5.21 -10.18 -1.30
CA GLU A 100 4.22 -9.34 -1.96
C GLU A 100 3.02 -9.01 -1.06
N LEU A 101 2.66 -9.89 -0.13
CA LEU A 101 1.56 -9.64 0.83
C LEU A 101 1.89 -8.52 1.82
N LEU A 102 3.16 -8.34 2.16
CA LEU A 102 3.60 -7.25 3.01
C LEU A 102 3.33 -5.89 2.35
N TYR A 103 3.65 -5.76 1.06
CA TYR A 103 3.41 -4.53 0.31
C TYR A 103 1.92 -4.26 0.12
N LEU A 104 1.11 -5.30 -0.14
CA LEU A 104 -0.35 -5.17 -0.20
C LEU A 104 -0.94 -4.76 1.15
N ALA A 105 -0.46 -5.32 2.25
CA ALA A 105 -0.84 -4.89 3.59
C ALA A 105 -0.51 -3.41 3.82
N GLY A 106 0.68 -2.97 3.40
CA GLY A 106 1.08 -1.56 3.43
C GLY A 106 0.16 -0.66 2.58
N LEU A 107 -0.25 -1.14 1.41
CA LEU A 107 -1.13 -0.41 0.50
C LEU A 107 -2.53 -0.14 1.11
N PHE A 108 -3.03 -1.05 1.93
CA PHE A 108 -4.38 -0.99 2.49
C PHE A 108 -4.45 -0.68 4.00
N HIS A 109 -3.32 -0.47 4.68
CA HIS A 109 -3.30 -0.33 6.13
C HIS A 109 -4.13 0.86 6.65
N ASP A 110 -4.12 1.98 5.93
CA ASP A 110 -4.91 3.16 6.32
C ASP A 110 -6.41 2.96 6.09
N ASN A 111 -6.78 2.23 5.04
CA ASN A 111 -8.18 1.84 4.83
C ASN A 111 -8.69 0.98 5.97
N ALA A 112 -7.93 -0.03 6.40
CA ALA A 112 -8.27 -0.90 7.52
C ALA A 112 -8.41 -0.11 8.82
N ALA A 113 -7.48 0.80 9.11
CA ALA A 113 -7.53 1.66 10.29
C ALA A 113 -8.76 2.59 10.31
N ARG A 114 -9.19 3.08 9.14
CA ARG A 114 -10.38 3.93 9.00
C ARG A 114 -11.66 3.13 9.24
N VAL A 115 -11.78 1.96 8.63
CA VAL A 115 -12.93 1.06 8.84
C VAL A 115 -13.05 0.69 10.32
N TYR A 116 -11.95 0.32 10.96
CA TYR A 116 -11.92 0.02 12.38
C TYR A 116 -12.40 1.18 13.26
N ARG A 117 -11.94 2.41 12.99
CA ARG A 117 -12.35 3.62 13.71
C ARG A 117 -13.85 3.90 13.58
N VAL A 118 -14.41 3.73 12.38
CA VAL A 118 -15.84 3.92 12.13
C VAL A 118 -16.67 2.87 12.89
N ALA A 119 -16.31 1.60 12.77
CA ALA A 119 -16.98 0.50 13.47
C ALA A 119 -16.97 0.68 15.00
N ARG A 120 -15.83 1.12 15.56
CA ARG A 120 -15.71 1.40 17.00
C ARG A 120 -16.60 2.55 17.46
N LYS A 121 -16.74 3.61 16.66
CA LYS A 121 -17.66 4.73 16.98
C LYS A 121 -19.11 4.28 16.97
N GLN A 122 -19.52 3.48 15.99
CA GLN A 122 -20.86 2.93 15.89
C GLN A 122 -21.20 1.96 17.03
N GLY A 123 -20.25 1.12 17.44
CA GLY A 123 -20.41 0.22 18.58
C GLY A 123 -20.59 0.95 19.92
N ARG A 124 -19.93 2.09 20.11
CA ARG A 124 -20.09 2.93 21.31
C ARG A 124 -21.42 3.68 21.35
N SER A 125 -21.99 3.99 20.19
CA SER A 125 -23.29 4.69 20.10
C SER A 125 -24.49 3.78 20.39
N ARG A 126 -24.28 2.45 20.39
CA ARG A 126 -25.34 1.45 20.69
C ARG A 126 -25.26 0.88 22.11
N ALA A 127 -24.26 1.25 22.85
CA ALA A 127 -24.10 0.92 24.26
C ALA A 127 -24.55 2.07 25.17
#